data_47ffe66488cfd6dafb43e234a6b98403
#
_entry.id   47ffe66488cfd6dafb43e234a6b98403
#
_cell.length_a   1.000
_cell.length_b   1.000
_cell.length_c   1.000
_cell.angle_alpha   90.00
_cell.angle_beta   90.00
_cell.angle_gamma   90.00
#
_symmetry.space_group_name_H-M   'P 1'
#
loop_
_entity.id
_entity.type
_entity.pdbx_description
1 polymer ?
#
loop_
_entity_poly.entity_id
_entity_poly.type
_entity_poly.pdbx_seq_one_letter_code
_entity_poly.pdbx_strand_id
1 'polypeptide(L)'
;VRLNIGEGIAGSVWQNGKALLIEDAQNDSRFSKKADSKSEFVTTSIIAVPLISNGKIIGVMESINKDDGTFFNNYDLYLFEHLSIQAAVALDNANLYELAISDGKTKLYIHRYFQTRLDEELKRTARYGGEISLIMFDLDHFKSINDTYGHQMGDEVLIKVAGIIKSNCRTSDIPSRFGGEEFAVILVETGKEGAFVYGEKIRKIVEESVFLYNDKEIKITISVGITSYRDNNPKNSIDFISMADKALYYSKKNGRNQINFYNESMIKEDQ
;
A
#
# COMPACT_ATOMS: atom_id res chain seq x y z
N VAL A 1 0.15 21.47 -3.26
CA VAL A 1 0.82 22.45 -2.36
C VAL A 1 0.81 21.84 -0.97
N ARG A 2 1.94 21.88 -0.24
CA ARG A 2 1.98 21.53 1.20
C ARG A 2 1.86 22.82 2.00
N LEU A 3 0.93 22.82 2.96
CA LEU A 3 0.71 23.91 3.90
C LEU A 3 1.00 23.41 5.33
N ASN A 4 1.52 24.30 6.16
CA ASN A 4 1.68 24.02 7.57
C ASN A 4 0.37 24.29 8.34
N ILE A 5 0.23 23.72 9.53
CA ILE A 5 -0.90 24.03 10.42
C ILE A 5 -0.88 25.53 10.71
N GLY A 6 -2.02 26.20 10.51
CA GLY A 6 -2.16 27.67 10.63
C GLY A 6 -1.79 28.46 9.37
N GLU A 7 -1.22 27.84 8.34
CA GLU A 7 -0.86 28.50 7.07
C GLU A 7 -2.02 28.45 6.08
N GLY A 8 -2.45 29.59 5.59
CA GLY A 8 -3.56 29.69 4.63
C GLY A 8 -4.94 29.49 5.28
N ILE A 9 -5.97 29.45 4.43
CA ILE A 9 -7.36 29.24 4.89
C ILE A 9 -7.51 27.83 5.46
N ALA A 10 -7.08 26.80 4.71
CA ALA A 10 -7.13 25.40 5.19
C ALA A 10 -6.37 25.21 6.49
N GLY A 11 -5.15 25.75 6.63
CA GLY A 11 -4.37 25.66 7.86
C GLY A 11 -5.03 26.35 9.05
N SER A 12 -5.72 27.48 8.81
CA SER A 12 -6.51 28.19 9.84
C SER A 12 -7.72 27.36 10.29
N VAL A 13 -8.45 26.74 9.36
CA VAL A 13 -9.58 25.84 9.67
C VAL A 13 -9.08 24.62 10.45
N TRP A 14 -7.98 24.01 10.02
CA TRP A 14 -7.36 22.89 10.75
C TRP A 14 -7.01 23.26 12.19
N GLN A 15 -6.40 24.43 12.38
CA GLN A 15 -5.96 24.88 13.71
C GLN A 15 -7.12 25.21 14.65
N ASN A 16 -8.16 25.88 14.13
CA ASN A 16 -9.24 26.44 14.94
C ASN A 16 -10.48 25.53 15.00
N GLY A 17 -10.62 24.57 14.10
CA GLY A 17 -11.77 23.69 14.00
C GLY A 17 -13.07 24.39 13.61
N LYS A 18 -13.00 25.58 13.04
CA LYS A 18 -14.17 26.39 12.67
C LYS A 18 -14.24 26.58 11.17
N ALA A 19 -15.45 26.45 10.65
CA ALA A 19 -15.73 26.74 9.26
C ALA A 19 -15.48 28.23 8.94
N LEU A 20 -15.05 28.52 7.73
CA LEU A 20 -14.80 29.87 7.24
C LEU A 20 -15.55 30.11 5.92
N LEU A 21 -16.20 31.24 5.83
CA LEU A 21 -16.75 31.83 4.62
C LEU A 21 -15.93 33.08 4.30
N ILE A 22 -15.25 33.08 3.16
CA ILE A 22 -14.41 34.16 2.68
C ILE A 22 -15.00 34.69 1.39
N GLU A 23 -15.61 35.86 1.46
CA GLU A 23 -16.25 36.50 0.31
C GLU A 23 -15.24 37.20 -0.62
N ASP A 24 -14.12 37.69 -0.07
CA ASP A 24 -13.02 38.31 -0.81
C ASP A 24 -11.68 37.70 -0.39
N ALA A 25 -11.29 36.63 -1.09
CA ALA A 25 -10.08 35.90 -0.76
C ALA A 25 -8.79 36.70 -1.00
N GLN A 26 -8.78 37.61 -1.98
CA GLN A 26 -7.56 38.38 -2.32
C GLN A 26 -7.19 39.40 -1.23
N ASN A 27 -8.17 39.87 -0.45
CA ASN A 27 -7.98 40.81 0.63
C ASN A 27 -7.99 40.16 2.03
N ASP A 28 -8.19 38.83 2.14
CA ASP A 28 -8.12 38.12 3.42
C ASP A 28 -6.66 37.87 3.80
N SER A 29 -6.26 38.32 4.99
CA SER A 29 -4.89 38.21 5.49
C SER A 29 -4.39 36.77 5.67
N ARG A 30 -5.31 35.81 5.75
CA ARG A 30 -5.01 34.37 5.88
C ARG A 30 -4.80 33.70 4.52
N PHE A 31 -5.24 34.35 3.42
CA PHE A 31 -5.15 33.77 2.09
C PHE A 31 -3.69 33.69 1.62
N SER A 32 -3.29 32.51 1.17
CA SER A 32 -1.95 32.28 0.62
C SER A 32 -1.99 32.25 -0.89
N LYS A 33 -1.39 33.25 -1.55
CA LYS A 33 -1.29 33.35 -3.01
C LYS A 33 -0.38 32.29 -3.66
N LYS A 34 0.21 31.38 -2.88
CA LYS A 34 1.11 30.31 -3.39
C LYS A 34 0.44 29.37 -4.38
N ALA A 35 -0.87 29.13 -4.25
CA ALA A 35 -1.62 28.29 -5.17
C ALA A 35 -1.91 29.03 -6.47
N ASP A 36 -2.45 30.23 -6.37
CA ASP A 36 -2.79 31.09 -7.52
C ASP A 36 -1.55 31.43 -8.37
N SER A 37 -0.38 31.63 -7.72
CA SER A 37 0.87 31.95 -8.43
C SER A 37 1.42 30.84 -9.32
N LYS A 38 0.90 29.62 -9.19
CA LYS A 38 1.28 28.43 -9.98
C LYS A 38 0.29 28.09 -11.09
N SER A 39 -0.84 28.77 -11.13
CA SER A 39 -1.90 28.60 -12.12
C SER A 39 -2.39 29.96 -12.55
N GLU A 40 -3.06 30.08 -13.71
CA GLU A 40 -3.74 31.30 -14.13
C GLU A 40 -5.08 31.49 -13.38
N PHE A 41 -5.34 30.69 -12.37
CA PHE A 41 -6.57 30.71 -11.59
C PHE A 41 -6.53 31.83 -10.55
N VAL A 42 -7.58 32.63 -10.50
CA VAL A 42 -7.75 33.71 -9.51
C VAL A 42 -8.83 33.31 -8.52
N THR A 43 -8.42 33.12 -7.28
CA THR A 43 -9.33 32.81 -6.18
C THR A 43 -10.05 34.08 -5.72
N THR A 44 -11.38 34.11 -5.84
CA THR A 44 -12.21 35.25 -5.42
C THR A 44 -12.96 35.00 -4.12
N SER A 45 -13.57 33.83 -3.96
CA SER A 45 -14.30 33.45 -2.74
C SER A 45 -13.99 32.02 -2.35
N ILE A 46 -14.02 31.73 -1.04
CA ILE A 46 -13.71 30.40 -0.48
C ILE A 46 -14.72 30.05 0.62
N ILE A 47 -15.16 28.80 0.60
CA ILE A 47 -15.70 28.12 1.78
C ILE A 47 -14.71 27.06 2.19
N ALA A 48 -14.35 27.04 3.47
CA ALA A 48 -13.49 26.01 4.06
C ALA A 48 -14.13 25.47 5.33
N VAL A 49 -14.28 24.15 5.42
CA VAL A 49 -14.91 23.48 6.56
C VAL A 49 -14.04 22.34 7.07
N PRO A 50 -13.97 22.11 8.41
CA PRO A 50 -13.23 21.01 8.96
C PRO A 50 -13.97 19.68 8.71
N LEU A 51 -13.23 18.63 8.36
CA LEU A 51 -13.71 17.26 8.37
C LEU A 51 -13.40 16.68 9.75
N ILE A 52 -14.44 16.48 10.55
CA ILE A 52 -14.30 16.02 11.94
C ILE A 52 -14.86 14.60 12.08
N SER A 53 -14.02 13.70 12.57
CA SER A 53 -14.42 12.35 12.98
C SER A 53 -13.96 12.07 14.42
N ASN A 54 -14.87 11.52 15.24
CA ASN A 54 -14.61 11.19 16.66
C ASN A 54 -13.98 12.35 17.46
N GLY A 55 -14.40 13.60 17.18
CA GLY A 55 -13.92 14.80 17.84
C GLY A 55 -12.51 15.26 17.41
N LYS A 56 -11.94 14.64 16.37
CA LYS A 56 -10.64 15.03 15.79
C LYS A 56 -10.82 15.55 14.37
N ILE A 57 -10.05 16.55 14.02
CA ILE A 57 -9.99 17.03 12.63
C ILE A 57 -9.13 16.06 11.85
N ILE A 58 -9.71 15.44 10.81
CA ILE A 58 -9.05 14.49 9.92
C ILE A 58 -8.72 15.10 8.55
N GLY A 59 -9.26 16.27 8.26
CA GLY A 59 -9.05 17.00 7.01
C GLY A 59 -9.73 18.35 7.01
N VAL A 60 -9.56 19.08 5.93
CA VAL A 60 -10.30 20.30 5.61
C VAL A 60 -10.82 20.17 4.19
N MET A 61 -12.10 20.49 3.99
CA MET A 61 -12.72 20.52 2.68
C MET A 61 -12.90 21.99 2.27
N GLU A 62 -12.46 22.32 1.05
CA GLU A 62 -12.57 23.68 0.51
C GLU A 62 -13.34 23.67 -0.80
N SER A 63 -14.15 24.72 -1.04
CA SER A 63 -14.69 25.06 -2.34
C SER A 63 -14.25 26.48 -2.69
N ILE A 64 -13.79 26.65 -3.92
CA ILE A 64 -13.15 27.87 -4.40
C ILE A 64 -13.94 28.35 -5.62
N ASN A 65 -14.42 29.58 -5.57
CA ASN A 65 -15.23 30.23 -6.59
C ASN A 65 -16.50 29.44 -6.97
N LYS A 66 -17.58 30.13 -7.20
CA LYS A 66 -18.80 29.54 -7.78
C LYS A 66 -18.73 29.60 -9.30
N ASP A 67 -19.25 28.58 -9.96
CA ASP A 67 -19.28 28.49 -11.43
C ASP A 67 -20.12 29.60 -12.08
N ASP A 68 -21.13 30.10 -11.35
CA ASP A 68 -21.99 31.20 -11.80
C ASP A 68 -21.35 32.60 -11.63
N GLY A 69 -20.13 32.67 -11.09
CA GLY A 69 -19.39 33.89 -10.85
C GLY A 69 -19.88 34.70 -9.65
N THR A 70 -20.88 34.22 -8.89
CA THR A 70 -21.32 34.85 -7.66
C THR A 70 -20.41 34.43 -6.48
N PHE A 71 -20.46 35.18 -5.37
CA PHE A 71 -19.75 34.82 -4.16
C PHE A 71 -20.54 33.79 -3.34
N PHE A 72 -19.81 33.01 -2.56
CA PHE A 72 -20.43 32.13 -1.57
C PHE A 72 -21.15 32.93 -0.51
N ASN A 73 -22.23 32.35 0.05
CA ASN A 73 -23.05 32.95 1.09
C ASN A 73 -23.26 31.96 2.25
N ASN A 74 -23.98 32.40 3.30
CA ASN A 74 -24.25 31.58 4.48
C ASN A 74 -25.08 30.32 4.20
N TYR A 75 -25.90 30.31 3.14
CA TYR A 75 -26.65 29.12 2.75
C TYR A 75 -25.69 28.08 2.13
N ASP A 76 -24.74 28.52 1.30
CA ASP A 76 -23.71 27.67 0.74
C ASP A 76 -22.83 27.08 1.86
N LEU A 77 -22.44 27.90 2.85
CA LEU A 77 -21.69 27.45 4.01
C LEU A 77 -22.45 26.37 4.79
N TYR A 78 -23.72 26.61 5.07
CA TYR A 78 -24.59 25.65 5.76
C TYR A 78 -24.64 24.29 5.02
N LEU A 79 -24.87 24.32 3.72
CA LEU A 79 -24.83 23.09 2.91
C LEU A 79 -23.47 22.39 2.96
N PHE A 80 -22.39 23.17 2.88
CA PHE A 80 -21.04 22.64 2.84
C PHE A 80 -20.61 22.02 4.18
N GLU A 81 -21.07 22.59 5.31
CA GLU A 81 -20.91 22.00 6.64
C GLU A 81 -21.62 20.65 6.75
N HIS A 82 -22.83 20.50 6.19
CA HIS A 82 -23.53 19.22 6.19
C HIS A 82 -22.86 18.18 5.30
N LEU A 83 -22.34 18.59 4.14
CA LEU A 83 -21.56 17.71 3.26
C LEU A 83 -20.24 17.27 3.93
N SER A 84 -19.61 18.16 4.71
CA SER A 84 -18.36 17.82 5.40
C SER A 84 -18.52 16.70 6.42
N ILE A 85 -19.68 16.60 7.07
CA ILE A 85 -20.00 15.51 8.00
C ILE A 85 -20.01 14.16 7.26
N GLN A 86 -20.67 14.10 6.10
CA GLN A 86 -20.73 12.88 5.29
C GLN A 86 -19.35 12.52 4.72
N ALA A 87 -18.61 13.52 4.27
CA ALA A 87 -17.24 13.33 3.76
C ALA A 87 -16.30 12.82 4.87
N ALA A 88 -16.41 13.36 6.08
CA ALA A 88 -15.62 12.92 7.22
C ALA A 88 -15.89 11.45 7.56
N VAL A 89 -17.17 11.05 7.61
CA VAL A 89 -17.56 9.65 7.86
C VAL A 89 -17.01 8.72 6.76
N ALA A 90 -17.14 9.12 5.49
CA ALA A 90 -16.66 8.31 4.37
C ALA A 90 -15.13 8.13 4.40
N LEU A 91 -14.39 9.20 4.67
CA LEU A 91 -12.94 9.17 4.80
C LEU A 91 -12.47 8.33 6.00
N ASP A 92 -13.12 8.48 7.15
CA ASP A 92 -12.78 7.71 8.34
C ASP A 92 -13.03 6.21 8.13
N ASN A 93 -14.17 5.85 7.51
CA ASN A 93 -14.46 4.46 7.14
C ASN A 93 -13.43 3.90 6.17
N ALA A 94 -13.00 4.67 5.15
CA ALA A 94 -11.96 4.24 4.22
C ALA A 94 -10.62 4.01 4.93
N ASN A 95 -10.22 4.92 5.84
CA ASN A 95 -9.01 4.77 6.65
C ASN A 95 -9.06 3.55 7.57
N LEU A 96 -10.21 3.34 8.25
CA LEU A 96 -10.42 2.17 9.11
C LEU A 96 -10.35 0.87 8.32
N TYR A 97 -10.93 0.85 7.11
CA TYR A 97 -10.84 -0.30 6.22
C TYR A 97 -9.39 -0.59 5.82
N GLU A 98 -8.64 0.44 5.40
CA GLU A 98 -7.22 0.29 5.06
C GLU A 98 -6.39 -0.26 6.24
N LEU A 99 -6.64 0.25 7.44
CA LEU A 99 -5.99 -0.25 8.66
C LEU A 99 -6.36 -1.70 8.98
N ALA A 100 -7.60 -2.11 8.68
CA ALA A 100 -8.08 -3.47 8.95
C ALA A 100 -7.51 -4.52 7.98
N ILE A 101 -7.10 -4.12 6.77
CA ILE A 101 -6.60 -5.04 5.73
C ILE A 101 -5.09 -4.96 5.51
N SER A 102 -4.38 -4.00 6.12
CA SER A 102 -2.94 -3.81 5.96
C SER A 102 -2.14 -4.09 7.24
N ASP A 103 -0.93 -4.60 7.07
CA ASP A 103 0.02 -4.77 8.16
C ASP A 103 0.55 -3.42 8.66
N GLY A 104 0.50 -3.21 9.95
CA GLY A 104 0.83 -1.92 10.57
C GLY A 104 2.25 -1.44 10.33
N LYS A 105 3.22 -2.35 10.13
CA LYS A 105 4.64 -2.03 9.88
C LYS A 105 4.94 -1.89 8.39
N THR A 106 4.60 -2.89 7.61
CA THR A 106 5.01 -3.00 6.21
C THR A 106 4.06 -2.29 5.24
N LYS A 107 2.83 -2.00 5.67
CA LYS A 107 1.77 -1.41 4.83
C LYS A 107 1.43 -2.27 3.59
N LEU A 108 1.77 -3.54 3.62
CA LEU A 108 1.27 -4.56 2.71
C LEU A 108 -0.03 -5.15 3.24
N TYR A 109 -0.75 -5.87 2.42
CA TYR A 109 -1.95 -6.55 2.88
C TYR A 109 -1.64 -7.64 3.90
N ILE A 110 -2.56 -7.87 4.85
CA ILE A 110 -2.46 -8.97 5.81
C ILE A 110 -2.89 -10.30 5.17
N HIS A 111 -2.45 -11.41 5.74
CA HIS A 111 -2.73 -12.77 5.27
C HIS A 111 -4.23 -13.03 5.01
N ARG A 112 -5.12 -12.62 5.92
CA ARG A 112 -6.56 -12.85 5.76
C ARG A 112 -7.13 -12.15 4.51
N TYR A 113 -6.73 -10.91 4.24
CA TYR A 113 -7.16 -10.19 3.05
C TYR A 113 -6.58 -10.82 1.78
N PHE A 114 -5.31 -11.21 1.84
CA PHE A 114 -4.65 -11.94 0.75
C PHE A 114 -5.39 -13.23 0.37
N GLN A 115 -5.81 -14.06 1.35
CA GLN A 115 -6.56 -15.27 1.09
C GLN A 115 -7.90 -14.97 0.39
N THR A 116 -8.65 -13.99 0.88
CA THR A 116 -9.91 -13.57 0.25
C THR A 116 -9.70 -13.17 -1.20
N ARG A 117 -8.69 -12.35 -1.47
CA ARG A 117 -8.37 -11.91 -2.82
C ARG A 117 -7.89 -13.05 -3.73
N LEU A 118 -7.11 -13.98 -3.19
CA LEU A 118 -6.68 -15.16 -3.94
C LEU A 118 -7.87 -16.03 -4.38
N ASP A 119 -8.82 -16.25 -3.48
CA ASP A 119 -10.06 -16.99 -3.79
C ASP A 119 -10.89 -16.30 -4.88
N GLU A 120 -10.99 -14.96 -4.83
CA GLU A 120 -11.70 -14.16 -5.83
C GLU A 120 -11.01 -14.26 -7.20
N GLU A 121 -9.69 -14.07 -7.25
CA GLU A 121 -8.93 -14.11 -8.50
C GLU A 121 -8.89 -15.53 -9.12
N LEU A 122 -8.80 -16.57 -8.30
CA LEU A 122 -8.90 -17.95 -8.80
C LEU A 122 -10.28 -18.25 -9.41
N LYS A 123 -11.37 -17.84 -8.75
CA LYS A 123 -12.73 -17.97 -9.30
C LYS A 123 -12.91 -17.18 -10.60
N ARG A 124 -12.32 -15.97 -10.65
CA ARG A 124 -12.34 -15.13 -11.86
C ARG A 124 -11.61 -15.80 -13.01
N THR A 125 -10.39 -16.29 -12.75
CA THR A 125 -9.55 -16.98 -13.74
C THR A 125 -10.20 -18.28 -14.22
N ALA A 126 -10.76 -19.07 -13.33
CA ALA A 126 -11.48 -20.29 -13.69
C ALA A 126 -12.72 -20.03 -14.57
N ARG A 127 -13.43 -18.91 -14.36
CA ARG A 127 -14.66 -18.57 -15.08
C ARG A 127 -14.41 -17.91 -16.43
N TYR A 128 -13.45 -17.01 -16.49
CA TYR A 128 -13.26 -16.15 -17.68
C TYR A 128 -11.99 -16.48 -18.45
N GLY A 129 -11.17 -17.40 -17.96
CA GLY A 129 -9.82 -17.63 -18.46
C GLY A 129 -8.85 -16.55 -17.96
N GLY A 130 -7.63 -16.59 -18.48
CA GLY A 130 -6.55 -15.68 -18.08
C GLY A 130 -5.43 -16.43 -17.37
N GLU A 131 -4.52 -15.65 -16.78
CA GLU A 131 -3.36 -16.16 -16.08
C GLU A 131 -3.27 -15.52 -14.70
N ILE A 132 -2.88 -16.31 -13.73
CA ILE A 132 -2.56 -15.84 -12.38
C ILE A 132 -1.38 -16.64 -11.86
N SER A 133 -0.45 -15.94 -11.24
CA SER A 133 0.69 -16.57 -10.56
C SER A 133 0.75 -16.14 -9.11
N LEU A 134 1.23 -17.03 -8.27
CA LEU A 134 1.49 -16.79 -6.87
C LEU A 134 2.98 -16.91 -6.61
N ILE A 135 3.54 -15.91 -5.96
CA ILE A 135 4.94 -15.89 -5.53
C ILE A 135 4.97 -15.80 -4.01
N MET A 136 5.79 -16.64 -3.40
CA MET A 136 6.13 -16.53 -1.98
C MET A 136 7.61 -16.20 -1.82
N PHE A 137 7.91 -15.31 -0.89
CA PHE A 137 9.24 -14.85 -0.53
C PHE A 137 9.48 -15.07 0.95
N ASP A 138 10.71 -15.43 1.30
CA ASP A 138 11.15 -15.52 2.69
C ASP A 138 12.53 -14.93 2.84
N LEU A 139 12.74 -14.15 3.90
CA LEU A 139 14.04 -13.54 4.21
C LEU A 139 15.02 -14.58 4.73
N ASP A 140 16.09 -14.80 3.99
CA ASP A 140 17.11 -15.77 4.37
C ASP A 140 17.80 -15.35 5.68
N HIS A 141 17.87 -16.29 6.63
CA HIS A 141 18.53 -16.10 7.92
C HIS A 141 17.99 -14.92 8.78
N PHE A 142 16.71 -14.53 8.63
CA PHE A 142 16.13 -13.38 9.32
C PHE A 142 16.23 -13.48 10.85
N LYS A 143 16.09 -14.70 11.41
CA LYS A 143 16.30 -14.91 12.84
C LYS A 143 17.72 -14.49 13.28
N SER A 144 18.75 -14.82 12.50
CA SER A 144 20.13 -14.43 12.81
C SER A 144 20.30 -12.90 12.80
N ILE A 145 19.57 -12.19 11.94
CA ILE A 145 19.57 -10.72 11.92
C ILE A 145 18.99 -10.17 13.23
N ASN A 146 17.84 -10.69 13.66
CA ASN A 146 17.23 -10.30 14.92
C ASN A 146 18.13 -10.61 16.12
N ASP A 147 18.73 -11.80 16.15
CA ASP A 147 19.59 -12.23 17.25
C ASP A 147 20.90 -11.41 17.33
N THR A 148 21.42 -10.95 16.19
CA THR A 148 22.68 -10.21 16.12
C THR A 148 22.51 -8.69 16.27
N TYR A 149 21.47 -8.12 15.66
CA TYR A 149 21.29 -6.68 15.51
C TYR A 149 20.04 -6.14 16.25
N GLY A 150 19.26 -7.05 16.86
CA GLY A 150 18.04 -6.70 17.57
C GLY A 150 16.79 -6.57 16.66
N HIS A 151 15.61 -6.66 17.29
CA HIS A 151 14.33 -6.63 16.59
C HIS A 151 14.06 -5.32 15.83
N GLN A 152 14.63 -4.19 16.27
CA GLN A 152 14.45 -2.92 15.56
C GLN A 152 15.08 -2.97 14.17
N MET A 153 16.29 -3.54 14.05
CA MET A 153 16.92 -3.75 12.75
C MET A 153 16.14 -4.73 11.88
N GLY A 154 15.62 -5.81 12.47
CA GLY A 154 14.72 -6.73 11.76
C GLY A 154 13.47 -6.03 11.22
N ASP A 155 12.88 -5.12 11.99
CA ASP A 155 11.74 -4.32 11.54
C ASP A 155 12.10 -3.41 10.35
N GLU A 156 13.27 -2.75 10.38
CA GLU A 156 13.76 -1.92 9.26
C GLU A 156 13.96 -2.75 7.99
N VAL A 157 14.51 -3.95 8.12
CA VAL A 157 14.65 -4.91 7.02
C VAL A 157 13.29 -5.26 6.42
N LEU A 158 12.32 -5.63 7.27
CA LEU A 158 10.97 -5.97 6.83
C LEU A 158 10.31 -4.81 6.10
N ILE A 159 10.41 -3.58 6.62
CA ILE A 159 9.85 -2.38 6.01
C ILE A 159 10.49 -2.10 4.65
N LYS A 160 11.82 -2.22 4.54
CA LYS A 160 12.54 -1.95 3.29
C LYS A 160 12.21 -2.99 2.23
N VAL A 161 12.20 -4.28 2.58
CA VAL A 161 11.83 -5.36 1.63
C VAL A 161 10.37 -5.22 1.20
N ALA A 162 9.46 -4.93 2.11
CA ALA A 162 8.07 -4.65 1.77
C ALA A 162 7.94 -3.46 0.80
N GLY A 163 8.71 -2.40 1.02
CA GLY A 163 8.78 -1.24 0.12
C GLY A 163 9.28 -1.61 -1.27
N ILE A 164 10.30 -2.48 -1.38
CA ILE A 164 10.80 -3.00 -2.66
C ILE A 164 9.71 -3.80 -3.37
N ILE A 165 9.05 -4.72 -2.68
CA ILE A 165 7.95 -5.50 -3.25
C ILE A 165 6.84 -4.58 -3.75
N LYS A 166 6.34 -3.67 -2.90
CA LYS A 166 5.23 -2.77 -3.20
C LYS A 166 5.51 -1.86 -4.39
N SER A 167 6.70 -1.27 -4.46
CA SER A 167 7.08 -0.34 -5.54
C SER A 167 7.24 -1.00 -6.90
N ASN A 168 7.36 -2.33 -6.94
CA ASN A 168 7.46 -3.11 -8.16
C ASN A 168 6.16 -3.84 -8.54
N CYS A 169 5.09 -3.74 -7.73
CA CYS A 169 3.76 -4.23 -8.04
C CYS A 169 3.00 -3.26 -8.95
N ARG A 170 2.17 -3.83 -9.83
CA ARG A 170 1.13 -3.07 -10.54
C ARG A 170 -0.05 -2.82 -9.59
N THR A 171 -0.95 -1.93 -9.98
CA THR A 171 -2.18 -1.66 -9.21
C THR A 171 -3.08 -2.90 -9.06
N SER A 172 -3.03 -3.81 -10.03
CA SER A 172 -3.77 -5.09 -10.01
C SER A 172 -3.16 -6.15 -9.11
N ASP A 173 -1.86 -6.05 -8.80
CA ASP A 173 -1.15 -7.05 -8.02
C ASP A 173 -1.44 -6.89 -6.53
N ILE A 174 -1.37 -8.00 -5.79
CA ILE A 174 -1.78 -8.02 -4.38
C ILE A 174 -0.60 -8.46 -3.52
N PRO A 175 0.26 -7.51 -3.09
CA PRO A 175 1.37 -7.81 -2.21
C PRO A 175 0.92 -7.92 -0.76
N SER A 176 1.38 -8.94 -0.04
CA SER A 176 1.00 -9.24 1.33
C SER A 176 2.22 -9.58 2.20
N ARG A 177 2.13 -9.23 3.48
CA ARG A 177 2.93 -9.86 4.51
C ARG A 177 2.20 -11.12 4.96
N PHE A 178 2.72 -12.26 4.55
CA PHE A 178 2.07 -13.56 4.74
C PHE A 178 2.32 -14.13 6.14
N GLY A 179 3.52 -13.96 6.66
CA GLY A 179 3.95 -14.41 7.98
C GLY A 179 4.90 -13.43 8.65
N GLY A 180 5.68 -13.88 9.61
CA GLY A 180 6.64 -13.06 10.35
C GLY A 180 7.67 -12.39 9.42
N GLU A 181 8.35 -13.20 8.62
CA GLU A 181 9.39 -12.82 7.66
C GLU A 181 9.06 -13.23 6.22
N GLU A 182 7.81 -13.68 6.01
CA GLU A 182 7.31 -14.19 4.76
C GLU A 182 6.42 -13.16 4.06
N PHE A 183 6.61 -13.02 2.76
CA PHE A 183 5.80 -12.18 1.90
C PHE A 183 5.20 -13.02 0.77
N ALA A 184 4.04 -12.60 0.28
CA ALA A 184 3.40 -13.22 -0.87
C ALA A 184 2.87 -12.15 -1.82
N VAL A 185 2.88 -12.46 -3.12
CA VAL A 185 2.30 -11.59 -4.15
C VAL A 185 1.44 -12.41 -5.09
N ILE A 186 0.18 -11.98 -5.26
CA ILE A 186 -0.66 -12.47 -6.34
C ILE A 186 -0.40 -11.58 -7.55
N LEU A 187 0.13 -12.15 -8.62
CA LEU A 187 0.31 -11.47 -9.90
C LEU A 187 -0.88 -11.76 -10.81
N VAL A 188 -1.72 -10.76 -10.98
CA VAL A 188 -2.93 -10.86 -11.81
C VAL A 188 -2.57 -10.73 -13.29
N GLU A 189 -3.23 -11.50 -14.17
CA GLU A 189 -2.97 -11.53 -15.61
C GLU A 189 -1.47 -11.76 -15.93
N THR A 190 -0.84 -12.66 -15.16
CA THR A 190 0.60 -12.92 -15.28
C THR A 190 0.86 -14.42 -15.20
N GLY A 191 1.46 -14.96 -16.27
CA GLY A 191 1.84 -16.35 -16.35
C GLY A 191 3.25 -16.61 -15.79
N LYS A 192 3.71 -17.84 -15.98
CA LYS A 192 4.96 -18.38 -15.42
C LYS A 192 6.18 -17.50 -15.70
N GLU A 193 6.39 -17.12 -16.96
CA GLU A 193 7.56 -16.33 -17.39
C GLU A 193 7.54 -14.94 -16.75
N GLY A 194 6.39 -14.29 -16.73
CA GLY A 194 6.22 -12.97 -16.10
C GLY A 194 6.47 -13.02 -14.60
N ALA A 195 5.97 -14.07 -13.94
CA ALA A 195 6.20 -14.30 -12.52
C ALA A 195 7.68 -14.53 -12.20
N PHE A 196 8.41 -15.26 -13.07
CA PHE A 196 9.85 -15.44 -12.92
C PHE A 196 10.60 -14.11 -13.02
N VAL A 197 10.31 -13.32 -14.06
CA VAL A 197 10.95 -12.01 -14.27
C VAL A 197 10.70 -11.10 -13.07
N TYR A 198 9.48 -11.07 -12.55
CA TYR A 198 9.15 -10.29 -11.36
C TYR A 198 9.91 -10.80 -10.12
N GLY A 199 9.84 -12.09 -9.83
CA GLY A 199 10.49 -12.70 -8.66
C GLY A 199 12.00 -12.50 -8.68
N GLU A 200 12.67 -12.73 -9.82
CA GLU A 200 14.11 -12.55 -9.98
C GLU A 200 14.52 -11.08 -9.86
N LYS A 201 13.69 -10.16 -10.36
CA LYS A 201 13.90 -8.71 -10.17
C LYS A 201 13.91 -8.35 -8.69
N ILE A 202 12.90 -8.82 -7.92
CA ILE A 202 12.83 -8.56 -6.48
C ILE A 202 14.01 -9.18 -5.75
N ARG A 203 14.34 -10.43 -6.04
CA ARG A 203 15.49 -11.14 -5.45
C ARG A 203 16.79 -10.34 -5.63
N LYS A 204 17.08 -9.92 -6.85
CA LYS A 204 18.29 -9.12 -7.15
C LYS A 204 18.30 -7.76 -6.45
N ILE A 205 17.19 -7.04 -6.46
CA ILE A 205 17.10 -5.74 -5.78
C ILE A 205 17.36 -5.90 -4.27
N VAL A 206 16.84 -6.97 -3.65
CA VAL A 206 17.09 -7.23 -2.22
C VAL A 206 18.55 -7.59 -1.98
N GLU A 207 19.14 -8.49 -2.79
CA GLU A 207 20.54 -8.89 -2.70
C GLU A 207 21.52 -7.72 -2.84
N GLU A 208 21.22 -6.78 -3.75
CA GLU A 208 22.02 -5.58 -4.01
C GLU A 208 21.76 -4.46 -3.00
N SER A 209 20.68 -4.58 -2.20
CA SER A 209 20.33 -3.55 -1.22
C SER A 209 21.28 -3.55 -0.04
N VAL A 210 21.75 -2.36 0.33
CA VAL A 210 22.55 -2.15 1.52
C VAL A 210 21.65 -1.74 2.69
N PHE A 211 21.74 -2.48 3.79
CA PHE A 211 21.11 -2.15 5.06
C PHE A 211 22.19 -1.68 6.02
N LEU A 212 22.01 -0.52 6.66
CA LEU A 212 23.00 0.06 7.55
C LEU A 212 22.62 -0.15 9.01
N TYR A 213 23.56 -0.63 9.81
CA TYR A 213 23.45 -0.70 11.27
C TYR A 213 24.75 -0.24 11.92
N ASN A 214 24.71 0.87 12.65
CA ASN A 214 25.90 1.47 13.28
C ASN A 214 27.08 1.57 12.30
N ASP A 215 26.85 2.14 11.12
CA ASP A 215 27.80 2.32 10.01
C ASP A 215 28.36 1.00 9.40
N LYS A 216 27.78 -0.15 9.76
CA LYS A 216 28.11 -1.44 9.14
C LYS A 216 27.06 -1.82 8.12
N GLU A 217 27.52 -2.29 6.97
CA GLU A 217 26.68 -2.84 5.91
C GLU A 217 26.23 -4.27 6.25
N ILE A 218 24.93 -4.49 6.20
CA ILE A 218 24.33 -5.81 6.34
C ILE A 218 23.78 -6.20 4.96
N LYS A 219 24.10 -7.39 4.51
CA LYS A 219 23.55 -8.00 3.29
C LYS A 219 22.49 -9.03 3.66
N ILE A 220 21.41 -9.00 2.91
CA ILE A 220 20.25 -9.85 3.12
C ILE A 220 19.85 -10.42 1.77
N THR A 221 19.45 -11.68 1.75
CA THR A 221 18.90 -12.32 0.55
C THR A 221 17.51 -12.84 0.82
N ILE A 222 16.82 -13.22 -0.22
CA ILE A 222 15.51 -13.86 -0.15
C ILE A 222 15.48 -15.12 -0.98
N SER A 223 14.80 -16.13 -0.45
CA SER A 223 14.41 -17.32 -1.21
C SER A 223 13.01 -17.12 -1.79
N VAL A 224 12.75 -17.66 -2.97
CA VAL A 224 11.50 -17.42 -3.71
C VAL A 224 10.92 -18.73 -4.22
N GLY A 225 9.62 -18.90 -4.02
CA GLY A 225 8.83 -19.99 -4.60
C GLY A 225 7.70 -19.47 -5.47
N ILE A 226 7.51 -20.06 -6.64
CA ILE A 226 6.49 -19.64 -7.62
C ILE A 226 5.62 -20.82 -8.02
N THR A 227 4.34 -20.53 -8.19
CA THR A 227 3.38 -21.39 -8.87
C THR A 227 2.51 -20.58 -9.82
N SER A 228 2.03 -21.17 -10.91
CA SER A 228 1.10 -20.54 -11.85
C SER A 228 -0.15 -21.40 -12.01
N TYR A 229 -1.30 -20.74 -12.19
CA TYR A 229 -2.59 -21.43 -12.31
C TYR A 229 -2.61 -22.37 -13.52
N ARG A 230 -2.13 -21.90 -14.65
CA ARG A 230 -2.18 -22.64 -15.92
C ARG A 230 -1.30 -23.88 -15.94
N ASP A 231 -0.11 -23.79 -15.34
CA ASP A 231 0.85 -24.89 -15.35
C ASP A 231 0.60 -25.91 -14.23
N ASN A 232 0.08 -25.46 -13.10
CA ASN A 232 -0.03 -26.28 -11.91
C ASN A 232 -1.46 -26.71 -11.58
N ASN A 233 -2.48 -26.09 -12.22
CA ASN A 233 -3.90 -26.42 -12.11
C ASN A 233 -4.36 -26.66 -10.63
N PRO A 234 -4.20 -25.70 -9.72
CA PRO A 234 -4.55 -25.86 -8.32
C PRO A 234 -6.05 -26.06 -8.14
N LYS A 235 -6.43 -26.92 -7.20
CA LYS A 235 -7.86 -27.22 -6.89
C LYS A 235 -8.56 -26.05 -6.19
N ASN A 236 -7.83 -25.30 -5.38
CA ASN A 236 -8.31 -24.16 -4.60
C ASN A 236 -7.12 -23.31 -4.15
N SER A 237 -7.38 -22.23 -3.41
CA SER A 237 -6.35 -21.31 -2.89
C SER A 237 -5.38 -21.98 -1.92
N ILE A 238 -5.84 -22.92 -1.09
CA ILE A 238 -4.99 -23.65 -0.14
C ILE A 238 -3.96 -24.50 -0.90
N ASP A 239 -4.41 -25.20 -1.94
CA ASP A 239 -3.54 -25.99 -2.80
C ASP A 239 -2.54 -25.11 -3.54
N PHE A 240 -2.99 -23.96 -4.06
CA PHE A 240 -2.14 -23.00 -4.75
C PHE A 240 -1.03 -22.42 -3.84
N ILE A 241 -1.39 -22.07 -2.60
CA ILE A 241 -0.43 -21.63 -1.58
C ILE A 241 0.55 -22.76 -1.25
N SER A 242 0.06 -23.97 -1.01
CA SER A 242 0.90 -25.14 -0.71
C SER A 242 1.92 -25.43 -1.82
N MET A 243 1.54 -25.26 -3.09
CA MET A 243 2.48 -25.40 -4.21
C MET A 243 3.58 -24.35 -4.19
N ALA A 244 3.25 -23.08 -3.98
CA ALA A 244 4.24 -22.01 -3.88
C ALA A 244 5.17 -22.20 -2.67
N ASP A 245 4.62 -22.64 -1.53
CA ASP A 245 5.38 -22.91 -0.31
C ASP A 245 6.39 -24.05 -0.50
N LYS A 246 6.00 -25.13 -1.17
CA LYS A 246 6.92 -26.23 -1.52
C LYS A 246 8.07 -25.76 -2.42
N ALA A 247 7.78 -24.90 -3.39
CA ALA A 247 8.83 -24.32 -4.24
C ALA A 247 9.76 -23.39 -3.44
N LEU A 248 9.22 -22.62 -2.50
CA LEU A 248 9.99 -21.78 -1.57
C LEU A 248 10.88 -22.63 -0.66
N TYR A 249 10.32 -23.68 -0.10
CA TYR A 249 11.08 -24.61 0.74
C TYR A 249 12.23 -25.27 -0.03
N TYR A 250 11.99 -25.67 -1.27
CA TYR A 250 13.03 -26.19 -2.16
C TYR A 250 14.14 -25.16 -2.38
N SER A 251 13.80 -23.88 -2.59
CA SER A 251 14.79 -22.80 -2.70
C SER A 251 15.63 -22.66 -1.43
N LYS A 252 15.01 -22.75 -0.25
CA LYS A 252 15.71 -22.68 1.05
C LYS A 252 16.65 -23.87 1.26
N LYS A 253 16.25 -25.08 0.90
CA LYS A 253 17.08 -26.29 1.03
C LYS A 253 18.27 -26.31 0.06
N ASN A 254 18.14 -25.77 -1.13
CA ASN A 254 19.12 -25.85 -2.19
C ASN A 254 20.07 -24.64 -2.26
N GLY A 255 20.34 -23.99 -1.14
CA GLY A 255 21.37 -22.95 -1.03
C GLY A 255 20.83 -21.53 -0.82
N ARG A 256 19.51 -21.32 -0.73
CA ARG A 256 18.86 -20.00 -0.55
C ARG A 256 19.16 -19.03 -1.69
N ASN A 257 18.79 -17.76 -1.54
CA ASN A 257 19.02 -16.69 -2.53
C ASN A 257 18.74 -17.13 -3.99
N GLN A 258 17.65 -17.81 -4.20
CA GLN A 258 17.25 -18.34 -5.48
C GLN A 258 15.75 -18.43 -5.65
N ILE A 259 15.34 -18.69 -6.87
CA ILE A 259 13.96 -18.79 -7.27
C ILE A 259 13.67 -20.15 -7.88
N ASN A 260 12.61 -20.79 -7.46
CA ASN A 260 12.17 -22.06 -8.01
C ASN A 260 10.68 -22.04 -8.32
N PHE A 261 10.32 -22.70 -9.42
CA PHE A 261 8.91 -23.02 -9.74
C PHE A 261 8.52 -24.31 -9.09
N TYR A 262 7.25 -24.37 -8.64
CA TYR A 262 6.68 -25.61 -8.20
C TYR A 262 6.71 -26.67 -9.31
N ASN A 263 7.18 -27.86 -8.92
CA ASN A 263 7.14 -29.06 -9.74
C ASN A 263 6.75 -30.24 -8.83
N GLU A 264 5.97 -31.17 -9.34
CA GLU A 264 5.52 -32.35 -8.60
C GLU A 264 6.68 -33.25 -8.10
N SER A 265 7.84 -33.21 -8.77
CA SER A 265 9.03 -33.94 -8.30
C SER A 265 9.56 -33.45 -6.95
N MET A 266 9.29 -32.19 -6.57
CA MET A 266 9.70 -31.62 -5.28
C MET A 266 9.02 -32.29 -4.07
N ILE A 267 7.89 -32.98 -4.30
CA ILE A 267 7.17 -33.72 -3.26
C ILE A 267 7.91 -34.98 -2.84
N LYS A 268 8.73 -35.56 -3.72
CA LYS A 268 9.41 -36.86 -3.49
C LYS A 268 10.70 -36.74 -2.67
N GLU A 269 11.23 -35.54 -2.51
CA GLU A 269 12.47 -35.29 -1.77
C GLU A 269 12.25 -35.06 -0.26
N ASP A 270 10.99 -35.00 0.18
CA ASP A 270 10.61 -34.81 1.59
C ASP A 270 10.20 -36.10 2.32
N GLN A 271 10.30 -37.27 1.68
CA GLN A 271 10.12 -38.61 2.29
C GLN A 271 11.46 -39.30 2.48
#